data_cb86177d646e1983d7d5f76d6222df8a
#
_entry.id   cb86177d646e1983d7d5f76d6222df8a
#
_cell.length_a   1.000
_cell.length_b   1.000
_cell.length_c   1.000
_cell.angle_alpha   90.00
_cell.angle_beta   90.00
_cell.angle_gamma   90.00
#
_symmetry.space_group_name_H-M   'P 1'
#
loop_
_entity.id
_entity.type
_entity.pdbx_description
1 polymer ?
#
loop_
_entity_poly.entity_id
_entity_poly.type
_entity_poly.pdbx_seq_one_letter_code
_entity_poly.pdbx_strand_id
1 'polypeptide(L)'
;MKPYFSFQWHITDECDQRCKHCYIFSDGKHSCLKSMTWEQMQDTFYNCFDFCEVFGRTPYFYLTGGDPILHPDFWRLLELFHDHDIKFTILGNPFHLNDQVCRELKWFGCERYQLSLDGLRETHDWFRKPGSYDCTLEKQILATPICEIKQNDLPAAS
;
A
#
# COMPACT_ATOMS: atom_id res chain seq x y z
N MET A 1 10.61 -17.23 17.70
CA MET A 1 10.12 -16.03 16.98
C MET A 1 8.70 -15.79 17.44
N LYS A 2 8.35 -14.56 17.91
CA LYS A 2 6.94 -14.21 18.25
C LYS A 2 6.10 -14.26 16.97
N PRO A 3 4.87 -14.78 16.99
CA PRO A 3 3.99 -14.74 15.82
C PRO A 3 3.55 -13.31 15.52
N TYR A 4 3.32 -13.00 14.25
CA TYR A 4 2.85 -11.69 13.83
C TYR A 4 1.40 -11.43 14.23
N PHE A 5 1.08 -10.15 14.50
CA PHE A 5 -0.27 -9.61 14.53
C PHE A 5 -0.35 -8.53 13.45
N SER A 6 -1.29 -8.67 12.52
CA SER A 6 -1.37 -7.80 11.35
C SER A 6 -2.37 -6.68 11.54
N PHE A 7 -1.94 -5.46 11.26
CA PHE A 7 -2.77 -4.27 11.23
C PHE A 7 -2.90 -3.78 9.79
N GLN A 8 -4.12 -3.52 9.33
CA GLN A 8 -4.34 -2.77 8.11
C GLN A 8 -4.46 -1.29 8.47
N TRP A 9 -3.59 -0.47 7.91
CA TRP A 9 -3.46 0.92 8.30
C TRP A 9 -3.63 1.87 7.12
N HIS A 10 -4.74 2.62 7.14
CA HIS A 10 -5.09 3.63 6.17
C HIS A 10 -4.51 4.98 6.61
N ILE A 11 -3.45 5.46 5.97
CA ILE A 11 -2.75 6.68 6.40
C ILE A 11 -3.18 7.95 5.64
N THR A 12 -3.75 7.80 4.43
CA THR A 12 -4.16 8.93 3.58
C THR A 12 -5.28 8.55 2.63
N ASP A 13 -6.14 9.51 2.29
CA ASP A 13 -7.09 9.41 1.17
C ASP A 13 -6.49 9.90 -0.16
N GLU A 14 -5.29 10.50 -0.14
CA GLU A 14 -4.62 10.99 -1.35
C GLU A 14 -4.32 9.83 -2.30
N CYS A 15 -4.68 10.01 -3.58
CA CYS A 15 -4.47 9.01 -4.62
C CYS A 15 -4.41 9.69 -5.99
N ASP A 16 -3.57 9.22 -6.88
CA ASP A 16 -3.49 9.69 -8.27
C ASP A 16 -4.41 8.90 -9.22
N GLN A 17 -5.11 7.91 -8.70
CA GLN A 17 -6.19 7.18 -9.38
C GLN A 17 -7.57 7.60 -8.86
N ARG A 18 -8.60 7.40 -9.69
CA ARG A 18 -10.01 7.58 -9.35
C ARG A 18 -10.79 6.36 -9.80
N CYS A 19 -10.43 5.20 -9.20
CA CYS A 19 -11.02 3.93 -9.58
C CYS A 19 -12.53 3.93 -9.35
N LYS A 20 -13.32 3.47 -10.33
CA LYS A 20 -14.80 3.53 -10.29
C LYS A 20 -15.42 2.72 -9.17
N HIS A 21 -14.72 1.71 -8.67
CA HIS A 21 -15.14 0.85 -7.56
C HIS A 21 -14.48 1.21 -6.22
N CYS A 22 -13.75 2.34 -6.16
CA CYS A 22 -13.04 2.74 -4.96
C CYS A 22 -14.00 3.25 -3.89
N TYR A 23 -13.99 2.65 -2.70
CA TYR A 23 -14.86 3.05 -1.59
C TYR A 23 -14.55 4.46 -1.06
N ILE A 24 -13.32 4.96 -1.23
CA ILE A 24 -12.92 6.32 -0.83
C ILE A 24 -13.62 7.38 -1.68
N PHE A 25 -13.83 7.08 -2.97
CA PHE A 25 -14.35 8.04 -3.95
C PHE A 25 -15.77 7.70 -4.43
N SER A 26 -16.44 6.68 -3.88
CA SER A 26 -17.69 6.11 -4.38
C SER A 26 -18.90 7.06 -4.30
N ASP A 27 -18.91 7.98 -3.33
CA ASP A 27 -20.05 8.86 -3.06
C ASP A 27 -19.90 10.27 -3.64
N GLY A 28 -18.93 10.48 -4.52
CA GLY A 28 -18.71 11.77 -5.20
C GLY A 28 -18.25 12.90 -4.27
N LYS A 29 -18.01 12.61 -2.99
CA LYS A 29 -17.55 13.58 -2.00
C LYS A 29 -16.04 13.76 -2.05
N HIS A 30 -15.54 14.30 -3.15
CA HIS A 30 -14.11 14.57 -3.33
C HIS A 30 -13.59 15.77 -2.52
N SER A 31 -14.41 16.40 -1.68
CA SER A 31 -14.11 17.70 -1.11
C SER A 31 -13.31 17.70 0.18
N CYS A 32 -13.06 16.56 0.79
CA CYS A 32 -12.30 16.47 2.05
C CYS A 32 -11.49 15.19 2.11
N LEU A 33 -10.46 15.06 1.24
CA LEU A 33 -9.46 14.02 1.41
C LEU A 33 -8.75 14.22 2.75
N LYS A 34 -8.59 13.16 3.49
CA LYS A 34 -7.99 13.18 4.83
C LYS A 34 -6.67 12.44 4.80
N SER A 35 -5.70 12.98 5.49
CA SER A 35 -4.44 12.30 5.80
C SER A 35 -4.21 12.39 7.30
N MET A 36 -3.62 11.36 7.88
CA MET A 36 -3.20 11.39 9.26
C MET A 36 -2.10 12.43 9.45
N THR A 37 -2.06 13.11 10.59
CA THR A 37 -0.88 13.90 10.95
C THR A 37 0.26 12.99 11.39
N TRP A 38 1.48 13.51 11.42
CA TRP A 38 2.62 12.75 11.92
C TRP A 38 2.40 12.26 13.35
N GLU A 39 1.88 13.12 14.23
CA GLU A 39 1.58 12.80 15.62
C GLU A 39 0.57 11.64 15.73
N GLN A 40 -0.50 11.68 14.92
CA GLN A 40 -1.47 10.58 14.86
C GLN A 40 -0.84 9.28 14.40
N MET A 41 0.09 9.34 13.41
CA MET A 41 0.80 8.15 12.96
C MET A 41 1.71 7.58 14.04
N GLN A 42 2.45 8.44 14.75
CA GLN A 42 3.29 8.00 15.87
C GLN A 42 2.46 7.34 16.98
N ASP A 43 1.38 7.99 17.40
CA ASP A 43 0.49 7.46 18.44
C ASP A 43 -0.10 6.10 18.03
N THR A 44 -0.53 5.97 16.77
CA THR A 44 -1.06 4.71 16.24
C THR A 44 0.01 3.62 16.23
N PHE A 45 1.22 3.95 15.80
CA PHE A 45 2.35 3.01 15.78
C PHE A 45 2.64 2.47 17.18
N TYR A 46 2.84 3.35 18.15
CA TYR A 46 3.17 2.93 19.52
C TYR A 46 2.03 2.18 20.20
N ASN A 47 0.78 2.57 19.99
CA ASN A 47 -0.38 1.81 20.48
C ASN A 47 -0.43 0.37 19.91
N CYS A 48 -0.14 0.19 18.61
CA CYS A 48 -0.05 -1.13 17.99
C CYS A 48 1.14 -1.93 18.53
N PHE A 49 2.26 -1.27 18.77
CA PHE A 49 3.47 -1.89 19.31
C PHE A 49 3.24 -2.38 20.74
N ASP A 50 2.73 -1.53 21.62
CA ASP A 50 2.41 -1.85 23.02
C ASP A 50 1.37 -2.98 23.10
N PHE A 51 0.32 -2.92 22.27
CA PHE A 51 -0.64 -4.01 22.16
C PHE A 51 0.04 -5.34 21.84
N CYS A 52 0.93 -5.35 20.86
CA CYS A 52 1.65 -6.56 20.49
C CYS A 52 2.57 -7.06 21.59
N GLU A 53 3.22 -6.18 22.34
CA GLU A 53 4.06 -6.57 23.49
C GLU A 53 3.24 -7.28 24.56
N VAL A 54 2.09 -6.72 24.94
CA VAL A 54 1.19 -7.32 25.93
C VAL A 54 0.74 -8.72 25.55
N PHE A 55 0.50 -8.97 24.26
CA PHE A 55 0.03 -10.28 23.76
C PHE A 55 1.16 -11.20 23.24
N GLY A 56 2.42 -10.80 23.42
CA GLY A 56 3.56 -11.59 22.96
C GLY A 56 3.61 -11.77 21.45
N ARG A 57 3.23 -10.75 20.69
CA ARG A 57 3.19 -10.71 19.23
C ARG A 57 4.24 -9.75 18.67
N THR A 58 4.47 -9.84 17.36
CA THR A 58 5.24 -8.85 16.60
C THR A 58 4.27 -8.11 15.68
N PRO A 59 4.24 -6.77 15.67
CA PRO A 59 3.38 -6.04 14.75
C PRO A 59 3.83 -6.22 13.30
N TYR A 60 2.86 -6.31 12.40
CA TYR A 60 3.05 -6.31 10.96
C TYR A 60 2.03 -5.39 10.32
N PHE A 61 2.46 -4.46 9.48
CA PHE A 61 1.56 -3.46 8.92
C PHE A 61 1.27 -3.70 7.44
N TYR A 62 0.01 -3.60 7.06
CA TYR A 62 -0.46 -3.43 5.70
C TYR A 62 -0.80 -1.96 5.51
N LEU A 63 0.16 -1.17 4.99
CA LEU A 63 -0.05 0.24 4.69
C LEU A 63 -0.94 0.39 3.46
N THR A 64 -1.99 1.16 3.61
CA THR A 64 -2.98 1.41 2.58
C THR A 64 -3.55 2.82 2.70
N GLY A 65 -4.57 3.12 1.92
CA GLY A 65 -5.24 4.40 1.88
C GLY A 65 -5.77 4.66 0.48
N GLY A 66 -5.55 5.85 -0.01
CA GLY A 66 -5.53 6.14 -1.43
C GLY A 66 -4.30 5.48 -2.04
N ASP A 67 -3.18 6.20 -2.07
CA ASP A 67 -1.85 5.63 -2.33
C ASP A 67 -0.91 6.08 -1.20
N PRO A 68 -0.46 5.18 -0.33
CA PRO A 68 0.32 5.57 0.86
C PRO A 68 1.58 6.37 0.56
N ILE A 69 2.23 6.12 -0.58
CA ILE A 69 3.46 6.80 -1.00
C ILE A 69 3.27 8.31 -1.23
N LEU A 70 2.02 8.75 -1.43
CA LEU A 70 1.69 10.18 -1.60
C LEU A 70 1.58 10.92 -0.27
N HIS A 71 1.58 10.22 0.87
CA HIS A 71 1.55 10.89 2.16
C HIS A 71 2.87 11.64 2.40
N PRO A 72 2.85 12.93 2.80
CA PRO A 72 4.07 13.73 2.97
C PRO A 72 5.07 13.13 3.96
N ASP A 73 4.59 12.47 5.01
CA ASP A 73 5.44 11.80 6.01
C ASP A 73 5.61 10.29 5.76
N PHE A 74 5.32 9.80 4.54
CA PHE A 74 5.41 8.37 4.23
C PHE A 74 6.81 7.80 4.53
N TRP A 75 7.85 8.43 4.02
CA TRP A 75 9.23 7.95 4.21
C TRP A 75 9.65 8.04 5.68
N ARG A 76 9.22 9.07 6.38
CA ARG A 76 9.45 9.23 7.81
C ARG A 76 8.77 8.11 8.64
N LEU A 77 7.60 7.64 8.21
CA LEU A 77 6.95 6.47 8.81
C LEU A 77 7.76 5.19 8.57
N LEU A 78 8.36 5.04 7.38
CA LEU A 78 9.22 3.89 7.10
C LEU A 78 10.53 3.92 7.90
N GLU A 79 11.10 5.10 8.17
CA GLU A 79 12.21 5.25 9.10
C GLU A 79 11.83 4.75 10.50
N LEU A 80 10.66 5.14 11.01
CA LEU A 80 10.15 4.66 12.30
C LEU A 80 10.00 3.12 12.31
N PHE A 81 9.51 2.52 11.23
CA PHE A 81 9.42 1.07 11.09
C PHE A 81 10.80 0.40 11.10
N HIS A 82 11.74 0.97 10.36
CA HIS A 82 13.10 0.46 10.28
C HIS A 82 13.81 0.48 11.64
N ASP A 83 13.68 1.57 12.38
CA ASP A 83 14.28 1.75 13.71
C ASP A 83 13.78 0.72 14.73
N HIS A 84 12.58 0.18 14.51
CA HIS A 84 11.96 -0.84 15.37
C HIS A 84 11.96 -2.25 14.76
N ASP A 85 12.70 -2.47 13.66
CA ASP A 85 12.74 -3.74 12.90
C ASP A 85 11.34 -4.27 12.51
N ILE A 86 10.43 -3.38 12.14
CA ILE A 86 9.07 -3.71 11.73
C ILE A 86 9.03 -4.02 10.23
N LYS A 87 8.42 -5.17 9.91
CA LYS A 87 8.15 -5.57 8.52
C LYS A 87 6.74 -5.16 8.12
N PHE A 88 6.57 -4.85 6.83
CA PHE A 88 5.31 -4.34 6.32
C PHE A 88 5.06 -4.69 4.86
N THR A 89 3.82 -4.56 4.46
CA THR A 89 3.35 -4.66 3.06
C THR A 89 2.69 -3.34 2.68
N ILE A 90 2.82 -2.93 1.44
CA ILE A 90 2.12 -1.77 0.88
C ILE A 90 1.04 -2.23 -0.09
N LEU A 91 -0.15 -1.64 0.01
CA LEU A 91 -1.22 -1.74 -0.96
C LEU A 91 -1.33 -0.38 -1.66
N GLY A 92 -0.78 -0.27 -2.86
CA GLY A 92 -0.65 1.03 -3.54
C GLY A 92 -0.79 0.94 -5.06
N ASN A 93 -0.41 2.00 -5.73
CA ASN A 93 -0.49 2.17 -7.17
C ASN A 93 0.87 1.93 -7.85
N PRO A 94 0.90 1.62 -9.15
CA PRO A 94 2.16 1.38 -9.86
C PRO A 94 2.92 2.67 -10.22
N PHE A 95 2.26 3.85 -10.22
CA PHE A 95 2.77 5.04 -10.89
C PHE A 95 4.01 5.66 -10.24
N HIS A 96 4.17 5.49 -8.93
CA HIS A 96 5.32 6.01 -8.17
C HIS A 96 6.45 5.00 -8.01
N LEU A 97 6.28 3.77 -8.51
CA LEU A 97 7.32 2.76 -8.46
C LEU A 97 8.37 2.98 -9.55
N ASN A 98 9.61 3.03 -9.14
CA ASN A 98 10.79 2.99 -9.98
C ASN A 98 11.90 2.22 -9.24
N ASP A 99 13.04 1.97 -9.90
CA ASP A 99 14.14 1.18 -9.32
C ASP A 99 14.67 1.75 -8.01
N GLN A 100 14.72 3.07 -7.89
CA GLN A 100 15.19 3.72 -6.67
C GLN A 100 14.19 3.50 -5.54
N VAL A 101 12.91 3.80 -5.76
CA VAL A 101 11.84 3.59 -4.78
C VAL A 101 11.77 2.13 -4.35
N CYS A 102 11.87 1.18 -5.28
CA CYS A 102 11.85 -0.25 -4.94
C CYS A 102 13.03 -0.64 -4.04
N ARG A 103 14.24 -0.11 -4.30
CA ARG A 103 15.41 -0.35 -3.43
C ARG A 103 15.24 0.26 -2.03
N GLU A 104 14.72 1.48 -1.96
CA GLU A 104 14.45 2.17 -0.68
C GLU A 104 13.41 1.43 0.13
N LEU A 105 12.28 1.06 -0.47
CA LEU A 105 11.24 0.27 0.19
C LEU A 105 11.79 -1.04 0.77
N LYS A 106 12.60 -1.75 -0.01
CA LYS A 106 13.24 -2.99 0.45
C LYS A 106 14.20 -2.75 1.61
N TRP A 107 14.98 -1.67 1.55
CA TRP A 107 15.91 -1.30 2.61
C TRP A 107 15.17 -1.01 3.93
N PHE A 108 14.03 -0.33 3.87
CA PHE A 108 13.17 -0.05 5.02
C PHE A 108 12.43 -1.29 5.58
N GLY A 109 12.50 -2.44 4.91
CA GLY A 109 11.87 -3.67 5.39
C GLY A 109 10.52 -3.99 4.78
N CYS A 110 10.17 -3.35 3.65
CA CYS A 110 9.00 -3.72 2.86
C CYS A 110 9.19 -5.13 2.29
N GLU A 111 8.29 -6.05 2.68
CA GLU A 111 8.32 -7.42 2.18
C GLU A 111 7.55 -7.58 0.88
N ARG A 112 6.49 -6.78 0.70
CA ARG A 112 5.61 -6.88 -0.48
C ARG A 112 5.05 -5.52 -0.85
N TYR A 113 4.92 -5.30 -2.15
CA TYR A 113 4.13 -4.22 -2.71
C TYR A 113 3.00 -4.82 -3.54
N GLN A 114 1.76 -4.69 -3.05
CA GLN A 114 0.59 -5.27 -3.71
C GLN A 114 0.02 -4.29 -4.73
N LEU A 115 -0.01 -4.72 -5.98
CA LEU A 115 -0.72 -4.07 -7.07
C LEU A 115 -2.02 -4.82 -7.37
N SER A 116 -3.03 -4.13 -7.86
CA SER A 116 -4.30 -4.73 -8.24
C SER A 116 -4.44 -4.81 -9.74
N LEU A 117 -4.98 -5.92 -10.25
CA LEU A 117 -5.30 -6.13 -11.65
C LEU A 117 -6.76 -6.58 -11.79
N ASP A 118 -7.59 -5.80 -12.48
CA ASP A 118 -9.04 -5.98 -12.57
C ASP A 118 -9.49 -6.59 -13.91
N GLY A 119 -8.69 -7.44 -14.50
CA GLY A 119 -8.99 -8.09 -15.77
C GLY A 119 -8.02 -7.69 -16.91
N LEU A 120 -8.48 -7.85 -18.16
CA LEU A 120 -7.70 -7.47 -19.33
C LEU A 120 -7.60 -5.94 -19.47
N ARG A 121 -6.71 -5.48 -20.35
CA ARG A 121 -6.39 -4.06 -20.57
C ARG A 121 -7.61 -3.13 -20.57
N GLU A 122 -8.58 -3.40 -21.42
CA GLU A 122 -9.74 -2.52 -21.57
C GLU A 122 -10.57 -2.42 -20.29
N THR A 123 -10.80 -3.57 -19.63
CA THR A 123 -11.54 -3.62 -18.37
C THR A 123 -10.77 -2.93 -17.24
N HIS A 124 -9.49 -3.23 -17.12
CA HIS A 124 -8.65 -2.64 -16.07
C HIS A 124 -8.56 -1.12 -16.21
N ASP A 125 -8.25 -0.61 -17.41
CA ASP A 125 -8.13 0.83 -17.68
C ASP A 125 -9.48 1.55 -17.53
N TRP A 126 -10.59 0.88 -17.86
CA TRP A 126 -11.92 1.43 -17.64
C TRP A 126 -12.27 1.59 -16.16
N PHE A 127 -11.88 0.61 -15.31
CA PHE A 127 -12.12 0.69 -13.86
C PHE A 127 -11.20 1.68 -13.17
N ARG A 128 -9.95 1.79 -13.60
CA ARG A 128 -8.90 2.54 -12.90
C ARG A 128 -8.55 3.84 -13.58
N LYS A 129 -7.68 3.78 -14.59
CA LYS A 129 -7.15 4.94 -15.31
C LYS A 129 -6.55 4.46 -16.63
N PRO A 130 -6.76 5.17 -17.76
CA PRO A 130 -6.12 4.83 -19.01
C PRO A 130 -4.60 4.66 -18.89
N GLY A 131 -4.06 3.56 -19.43
CA GLY A 131 -2.65 3.21 -19.34
C GLY A 131 -2.21 2.55 -18.02
N SER A 132 -3.11 2.36 -17.09
CA SER A 132 -2.84 1.75 -15.79
C SER A 132 -2.48 0.27 -15.93
N TYR A 133 -3.07 -0.44 -16.89
CA TYR A 133 -2.77 -1.84 -17.17
C TYR A 133 -1.29 -2.06 -17.52
N ASP A 134 -0.79 -1.32 -18.50
CA ASP A 134 0.61 -1.45 -18.94
C ASP A 134 1.57 -1.06 -17.84
N CYS A 135 1.28 0.05 -17.15
CA CYS A 135 2.07 0.48 -16.02
C CYS A 135 2.13 -0.60 -14.92
N THR A 136 0.99 -1.23 -14.60
CA THR A 136 0.93 -2.30 -13.59
C THR A 136 1.80 -3.50 -14.00
N LEU A 137 1.72 -3.96 -15.25
CA LEU A 137 2.53 -5.07 -15.72
C LEU A 137 4.02 -4.74 -15.78
N GLU A 138 4.38 -3.54 -16.25
CA GLU A 138 5.77 -3.07 -16.25
C GLU A 138 6.37 -3.06 -14.85
N LYS A 139 5.63 -2.49 -13.89
CA LYS A 139 6.12 -2.35 -12.52
C LYS A 139 6.15 -3.67 -11.75
N GLN A 140 5.31 -4.63 -12.11
CA GLN A 140 5.42 -5.99 -11.58
C GLN A 140 6.79 -6.61 -11.90
N ILE A 141 7.28 -6.44 -13.11
CA ILE A 141 8.58 -6.97 -13.53
C ILE A 141 9.72 -6.27 -12.80
N LEU A 142 9.65 -4.94 -12.66
CA LEU A 142 10.67 -4.12 -11.96
C LEU A 142 10.71 -4.40 -10.46
N ALA A 143 9.57 -4.65 -9.84
CA ALA A 143 9.44 -4.80 -8.40
C ALA A 143 9.58 -6.26 -7.92
N THR A 144 9.90 -7.22 -8.78
CA THR A 144 10.28 -8.58 -8.34
C THR A 144 11.64 -8.51 -7.64
N PRO A 145 11.74 -8.41 -6.35
CA PRO A 145 11.27 -9.33 -5.31
C PRO A 145 10.26 -8.77 -4.30
N ILE A 146 9.76 -7.56 -4.44
CA ILE A 146 8.78 -6.97 -3.50
C ILE A 146 7.37 -6.82 -4.09
N CYS A 147 7.13 -7.13 -5.37
CA CYS A 147 5.83 -6.96 -6.00
C CYS A 147 5.07 -8.27 -6.12
N GLU A 148 3.89 -8.36 -5.51
CA GLU A 148 2.91 -9.42 -5.78
C GLU A 148 1.66 -8.81 -6.43
N ILE A 149 1.21 -9.41 -7.55
CA ILE A 149 -0.12 -9.18 -8.09
C ILE A 149 -1.09 -10.15 -7.42
N LYS A 150 -2.10 -9.64 -6.72
CA LYS A 150 -3.31 -10.40 -6.51
C LYS A 150 -4.11 -10.38 -7.81
N GLN A 151 -4.13 -11.51 -8.49
CA GLN A 151 -5.12 -11.79 -9.53
C GLN A 151 -6.46 -12.00 -8.81
N ASN A 152 -7.30 -10.99 -8.82
CA ASN A 152 -8.70 -11.18 -8.52
C ASN A 152 -9.31 -11.83 -9.77
N ASP A 153 -9.51 -13.16 -9.71
CA ASP A 153 -10.29 -13.96 -10.61
C ASP A 153 -10.28 -13.55 -12.10
N LEU A 154 -9.19 -13.89 -12.81
CA LEU A 154 -9.26 -14.00 -14.25
C LEU A 154 -10.23 -15.14 -14.56
N PRO A 155 -11.31 -14.92 -15.31
CA PRO A 155 -12.10 -16.04 -15.81
C PRO A 155 -11.16 -16.92 -16.63
N ALA A 156 -11.22 -18.25 -16.38
CA ALA A 156 -10.47 -19.22 -17.14
C ALA A 156 -10.71 -18.96 -18.64
N ALA A 157 -9.64 -18.79 -19.39
CA ALA A 157 -9.73 -18.69 -20.85
C ALA A 157 -10.40 -19.94 -21.36
N SER A 158 -11.63 -19.77 -21.89
CA SER A 158 -12.39 -20.79 -22.60
C SER A 158 -11.90 -20.92 -24.05
#